data_07ee2e4a3a11bddf516a4174526f5032
#
_entry.id   07ee2e4a3a11bddf516a4174526f5032
#
_cell.length_a   1.000
_cell.length_b   1.000
_cell.length_c   1.000
_cell.angle_alpha   90.00
_cell.angle_beta   90.00
_cell.angle_gamma   90.00
#
_symmetry.space_group_name_H-M   'P 1'
#
loop_
_entity.id
_entity.type
_entity.pdbx_description
1 polymer ?
#
loop_
_entity_poly.entity_id
_entity_poly.type
_entity_poly.pdbx_seq_one_letter_code
_entity_poly.pdbx_strand_id
1 'polypeptide(L)'
;ITMDGLIRQCRDAMVWLWHNARSFGGDPDRLFVMGKSSGGHLAAMMVVTDWEAERGVPANVIKGGLLVSGMYDLEPVRLSFRNGFLYLDEEMAMRNSPIHHIPDGGCPLIVGFGSLETDEFRRQGRTFAAAWAGRGLSCQLVEMAGRHHFSINADMNDPGGDLVTPFLKHISVAGTAVS
;
A
#
# COMPACT_ATOMS: atom_id res chain seq x y z
N ILE A 1 -7.39 -3.76 19.73
CA ILE A 1 -7.66 -4.33 18.42
C ILE A 1 -6.41 -5.11 17.95
N THR A 2 -6.59 -6.27 17.33
CA THR A 2 -5.51 -7.05 16.73
C THR A 2 -5.15 -6.54 15.34
N MET A 3 -4.01 -6.94 14.78
CA MET A 3 -3.63 -6.63 13.40
C MET A 3 -4.69 -7.11 12.40
N ASP A 4 -5.18 -8.35 12.57
CA ASP A 4 -6.28 -8.89 11.75
C ASP A 4 -7.53 -8.01 11.81
N GLY A 5 -7.89 -7.57 13.02
CA GLY A 5 -9.04 -6.68 13.22
C GLY A 5 -8.87 -5.33 12.53
N LEU A 6 -7.67 -4.76 12.55
CA LEU A 6 -7.35 -3.49 11.90
C LEU A 6 -7.44 -3.61 10.37
N ILE A 7 -6.83 -4.66 9.80
CA ILE A 7 -6.87 -4.91 8.35
C ILE A 7 -8.30 -5.18 7.89
N ARG A 8 -9.07 -5.95 8.66
CA ARG A 8 -10.49 -6.17 8.37
C ARG A 8 -11.27 -4.86 8.32
N GLN A 9 -11.06 -3.95 9.29
CA GLN A 9 -11.71 -2.64 9.28
C GLN A 9 -11.34 -1.81 8.05
N CYS A 10 -10.07 -1.85 7.61
CA CYS A 10 -9.66 -1.18 6.38
C CYS A 10 -10.37 -1.77 5.15
N ARG A 11 -10.48 -3.10 5.08
CA ARG A 11 -11.22 -3.77 4.00
C ARG A 11 -12.71 -3.41 4.03
N ASP A 12 -13.32 -3.40 5.20
CA ASP A 12 -14.74 -3.01 5.37
C ASP A 12 -14.96 -1.55 4.94
N ALA A 13 -14.03 -0.65 5.27
CA ALA A 13 -14.07 0.74 4.84
C ALA A 13 -13.95 0.89 3.31
N MET A 14 -13.10 0.10 2.65
CA MET A 14 -13.00 0.10 1.19
C MET A 14 -14.29 -0.40 0.51
N VAL A 15 -14.90 -1.46 1.03
CA VAL A 15 -16.21 -1.96 0.54
C VAL A 15 -17.28 -0.90 0.70
N TRP A 16 -17.34 -0.26 1.88
CA TRP A 16 -18.26 0.82 2.13
C TRP A 16 -18.04 1.99 1.17
N LEU A 17 -16.77 2.37 0.95
CA LEU A 17 -16.40 3.44 0.03
C LEU A 17 -16.85 3.12 -1.40
N TRP A 18 -16.61 1.91 -1.88
CA TRP A 18 -17.03 1.48 -3.21
C TRP A 18 -18.55 1.57 -3.40
N HIS A 19 -19.33 1.14 -2.41
CA HIS A 19 -20.79 1.21 -2.47
C HIS A 19 -21.35 2.64 -2.37
N ASN A 20 -20.66 3.53 -1.66
CA ASN A 20 -21.22 4.84 -1.29
C ASN A 20 -20.54 6.03 -1.99
N ALA A 21 -19.43 5.84 -2.72
CA ALA A 21 -18.64 6.93 -3.32
C ALA A 21 -19.50 7.94 -4.09
N ARG A 22 -20.46 7.48 -4.89
CA ARG A 22 -21.34 8.33 -5.69
C ARG A 22 -22.19 9.28 -4.84
N SER A 23 -22.53 8.91 -3.61
CA SER A 23 -23.38 9.72 -2.73
C SER A 23 -22.71 11.01 -2.24
N PHE A 24 -21.39 11.09 -2.32
CA PHE A 24 -20.61 12.28 -1.97
C PHE A 24 -19.69 12.79 -3.12
N GLY A 25 -20.06 12.44 -4.37
CA GLY A 25 -19.38 12.96 -5.56
C GLY A 25 -18.13 12.19 -5.97
N GLY A 26 -17.84 11.05 -5.33
CA GLY A 26 -16.75 10.15 -5.70
C GLY A 26 -17.13 9.20 -6.83
N ASP A 27 -16.12 8.55 -7.40
CA ASP A 27 -16.29 7.54 -8.44
C ASP A 27 -15.78 6.18 -7.91
N PRO A 28 -16.68 5.17 -7.74
CA PRO A 28 -16.27 3.85 -7.25
C PRO A 28 -15.33 3.11 -8.20
N ASP A 29 -15.30 3.49 -9.49
CA ASP A 29 -14.39 2.93 -10.47
C ASP A 29 -13.02 3.62 -10.49
N ARG A 30 -12.78 4.56 -9.57
CA ARG A 30 -11.54 5.36 -9.44
C ARG A 30 -11.05 5.42 -8.00
N LEU A 31 -10.97 4.29 -7.32
CA LEU A 31 -10.44 4.20 -5.97
C LEU A 31 -8.94 3.94 -5.98
N PHE A 32 -8.21 4.71 -5.20
CA PHE A 32 -6.76 4.63 -5.04
C PHE A 32 -6.42 4.56 -3.56
N VAL A 33 -5.30 3.95 -3.23
CA VAL A 33 -4.80 3.90 -1.85
C VAL A 33 -3.45 4.56 -1.74
N MET A 34 -3.24 5.27 -0.64
CA MET A 34 -1.91 5.76 -0.29
C MET A 34 -1.68 5.64 1.21
N GLY A 35 -0.43 5.41 1.58
CA GLY A 35 -0.08 5.31 2.99
C GLY A 35 1.42 5.32 3.24
N LYS A 36 1.78 5.72 4.46
CA LYS A 36 3.15 5.76 4.92
C LYS A 36 3.32 4.97 6.21
N SER A 37 4.48 4.32 6.37
CA SER A 37 4.84 3.57 7.58
C SER A 37 3.80 2.46 7.86
N SER A 38 3.12 2.47 9.00
CA SER A 38 1.99 1.57 9.27
C SER A 38 0.85 1.76 8.27
N GLY A 39 0.59 2.99 7.80
CA GLY A 39 -0.35 3.24 6.70
C GLY A 39 0.12 2.67 5.37
N GLY A 40 1.43 2.64 5.11
CA GLY A 40 2.02 1.97 3.95
C GLY A 40 1.81 0.45 3.99
N HIS A 41 1.92 -0.16 5.16
CA HIS A 41 1.55 -1.55 5.39
C HIS A 41 0.05 -1.80 5.11
N LEU A 42 -0.83 -0.98 5.69
CA LEU A 42 -2.28 -1.14 5.48
C LEU A 42 -2.67 -0.95 4.02
N ALA A 43 -2.10 0.05 3.34
CA ALA A 43 -2.33 0.24 1.90
C ALA A 43 -1.80 -0.94 1.08
N ALA A 44 -0.67 -1.53 1.46
CA ALA A 44 -0.15 -2.74 0.83
C ALA A 44 -1.08 -3.95 1.04
N MET A 45 -1.63 -4.13 2.25
CA MET A 45 -2.63 -5.18 2.49
C MET A 45 -3.89 -4.98 1.63
N MET A 46 -4.28 -3.73 1.34
CA MET A 46 -5.42 -3.47 0.45
C MET A 46 -5.12 -3.89 -1.00
N VAL A 47 -3.92 -3.62 -1.53
CA VAL A 47 -3.58 -3.96 -2.92
C VAL A 47 -3.30 -5.44 -3.14
N VAL A 48 -3.03 -6.21 -2.08
CA VAL A 48 -2.86 -7.68 -2.16
C VAL A 48 -4.12 -8.45 -1.79
N THR A 49 -5.22 -7.78 -1.43
CA THR A 49 -6.49 -8.44 -1.07
C THR A 49 -7.17 -9.00 -2.31
N ASP A 50 -7.62 -10.24 -2.24
CA ASP A 50 -8.56 -10.82 -3.22
C ASP A 50 -9.97 -10.27 -2.96
N TRP A 51 -10.25 -9.14 -3.58
CA TRP A 51 -11.49 -8.39 -3.35
C TRP A 51 -12.74 -9.13 -3.79
N GLU A 52 -12.65 -9.91 -4.86
CA GLU A 52 -13.78 -10.68 -5.37
C GLU A 52 -14.09 -11.86 -4.46
N ALA A 53 -13.10 -12.68 -4.13
CA ALA A 53 -13.29 -13.87 -3.30
C ALA A 53 -13.58 -13.51 -1.83
N GLU A 54 -12.88 -12.50 -1.27
CA GLU A 54 -13.02 -12.18 0.16
C GLU A 54 -14.17 -11.22 0.47
N ARG A 55 -14.57 -10.38 -0.49
CA ARG A 55 -15.46 -9.23 -0.23
C ARG A 55 -16.61 -9.04 -1.22
N GLY A 56 -16.63 -9.77 -2.32
CA GLY A 56 -17.69 -9.71 -3.32
C GLY A 56 -17.76 -8.37 -4.08
N VAL A 57 -16.67 -7.61 -4.11
CA VAL A 57 -16.50 -6.40 -4.93
C VAL A 57 -15.52 -6.69 -6.07
N PRO A 58 -15.48 -5.86 -7.14
CA PRO A 58 -14.61 -6.15 -8.28
C PRO A 58 -13.14 -6.38 -7.88
N ALA A 59 -12.50 -7.40 -8.44
CA ALA A 59 -11.10 -7.73 -8.17
C ALA A 59 -10.17 -6.53 -8.37
N ASN A 60 -10.48 -5.65 -9.33
CA ASN A 60 -9.74 -4.44 -9.66
C ASN A 60 -10.33 -3.17 -9.00
N VAL A 61 -10.99 -3.28 -7.86
CA VAL A 61 -11.60 -2.13 -7.16
C VAL A 61 -10.58 -1.02 -6.87
N ILE A 62 -9.33 -1.38 -6.58
CA ILE A 62 -8.23 -0.43 -6.40
C ILE A 62 -7.49 -0.25 -7.73
N LYS A 63 -7.38 0.99 -8.19
CA LYS A 63 -6.79 1.35 -9.49
C LYS A 63 -5.33 1.75 -9.41
N GLY A 64 -4.78 1.96 -8.22
CA GLY A 64 -3.37 2.27 -8.02
C GLY A 64 -3.03 2.54 -6.56
N GLY A 65 -1.74 2.44 -6.23
CA GLY A 65 -1.26 2.64 -4.85
C GLY A 65 0.04 3.44 -4.77
N LEU A 66 0.13 4.30 -3.75
CA LEU A 66 1.37 4.95 -3.32
C LEU A 66 1.73 4.45 -1.91
N LEU A 67 2.75 3.62 -1.83
CA LEU A 67 3.19 2.92 -0.63
C LEU A 67 4.54 3.48 -0.18
N VAL A 68 4.56 4.25 0.90
CA VAL A 68 5.77 4.95 1.35
C VAL A 68 6.26 4.39 2.67
N SER A 69 7.54 3.97 2.70
CA SER A 69 8.20 3.48 3.92
C SER A 69 7.38 2.45 4.69
N GLY A 70 6.72 1.55 3.96
CA GLY A 70 5.83 0.54 4.52
C GLY A 70 6.59 -0.64 5.13
N MET A 71 5.89 -1.38 5.98
CA MET A 71 6.37 -2.66 6.52
C MET A 71 5.65 -3.78 5.76
N TYR A 72 6.33 -4.40 4.81
CA TYR A 72 5.73 -5.40 3.90
C TYR A 72 5.98 -6.83 4.35
N ASP A 73 6.89 -7.01 5.31
CA ASP A 73 7.21 -8.23 6.03
C ASP A 73 7.16 -7.91 7.52
N LEU A 74 6.24 -8.52 8.26
CA LEU A 74 6.06 -8.23 9.68
C LEU A 74 6.95 -9.08 10.60
N GLU A 75 7.69 -10.05 10.08
CA GLU A 75 8.57 -10.85 10.94
C GLU A 75 9.63 -10.01 11.67
N PRO A 76 10.33 -9.05 11.03
CA PRO A 76 11.22 -8.13 11.74
C PRO A 76 10.50 -7.26 12.78
N VAL A 77 9.23 -6.93 12.53
CA VAL A 77 8.40 -6.17 13.49
C VAL A 77 8.06 -7.04 14.69
N ARG A 78 7.68 -8.31 14.46
CA ARG A 78 7.38 -9.30 15.49
C ARG A 78 8.59 -9.51 16.42
N LEU A 79 9.79 -9.54 15.87
CA LEU A 79 11.03 -9.73 16.62
C LEU A 79 11.56 -8.44 17.28
N SER A 80 10.91 -7.30 17.04
CA SER A 80 11.32 -6.01 17.59
C SER A 80 10.59 -5.68 18.91
N PHE A 81 11.06 -4.63 19.59
CA PHE A 81 10.38 -4.09 20.79
C PHE A 81 8.93 -3.67 20.53
N ARG A 82 8.57 -3.39 19.28
CA ARG A 82 7.19 -3.00 18.89
C ARG A 82 6.19 -4.11 19.13
N ASN A 83 6.64 -5.34 19.16
CA ASN A 83 5.76 -6.49 19.42
C ASN A 83 5.18 -6.48 20.84
N GLY A 84 5.78 -5.76 21.77
CA GLY A 84 5.20 -5.52 23.09
C GLY A 84 3.84 -4.80 23.08
N PHE A 85 3.50 -4.15 21.95
CA PHE A 85 2.21 -3.46 21.74
C PHE A 85 1.32 -4.12 20.68
N LEU A 86 1.91 -4.90 19.77
CA LEU A 86 1.20 -5.48 18.62
C LEU A 86 0.73 -6.90 18.90
N TYR A 87 1.43 -7.61 19.80
CA TYR A 87 1.14 -8.99 20.18
C TYR A 87 1.05 -9.94 18.98
N LEU A 88 1.96 -9.76 18.01
CA LEU A 88 2.06 -10.62 16.84
C LEU A 88 2.65 -11.97 17.25
N ASP A 89 1.95 -13.05 16.96
CA ASP A 89 2.55 -14.36 16.83
C ASP A 89 3.06 -14.59 15.40
N GLU A 90 3.71 -15.73 15.16
CA GLU A 90 4.30 -16.05 13.86
C GLU A 90 3.23 -16.15 12.75
N GLU A 91 2.11 -16.81 13.05
CA GLU A 91 1.01 -16.96 12.09
C GLU A 91 0.38 -15.61 11.75
N MET A 92 0.19 -14.75 12.77
CA MET A 92 -0.35 -13.40 12.55
C MET A 92 0.61 -12.53 11.74
N ALA A 93 1.92 -12.61 12.01
CA ALA A 93 2.92 -11.90 11.23
C ALA A 93 2.91 -12.36 9.76
N MET A 94 2.88 -13.69 9.53
CA MET A 94 2.85 -14.28 8.19
C MET A 94 1.63 -13.83 7.38
N ARG A 95 0.40 -14.05 7.92
CA ARG A 95 -0.83 -13.74 7.18
C ARG A 95 -1.10 -12.23 6.99
N ASN A 96 -0.43 -11.38 7.77
CA ASN A 96 -0.53 -9.93 7.67
C ASN A 96 0.70 -9.28 7.01
N SER A 97 1.58 -10.05 6.41
CA SER A 97 2.73 -9.56 5.63
C SER A 97 2.38 -9.54 4.15
N PRO A 98 2.14 -8.36 3.54
CA PRO A 98 1.71 -8.27 2.13
C PRO A 98 2.68 -8.92 1.15
N ILE A 99 3.96 -9.06 1.48
CA ILE A 99 4.96 -9.72 0.65
C ILE A 99 4.62 -11.18 0.32
N HIS A 100 3.86 -11.85 1.18
CA HIS A 100 3.45 -13.25 0.99
C HIS A 100 2.17 -13.42 0.17
N HIS A 101 1.51 -12.33 -0.20
CA HIS A 101 0.19 -12.34 -0.84
C HIS A 101 0.15 -11.62 -2.19
N ILE A 102 1.31 -11.45 -2.85
CA ILE A 102 1.36 -10.74 -4.13
C ILE A 102 0.55 -11.51 -5.17
N PRO A 103 -0.50 -10.90 -5.77
CA PRO A 103 -1.39 -11.58 -6.70
C PRO A 103 -0.76 -11.72 -8.09
N ASP A 104 -1.39 -12.54 -8.94
CA ASP A 104 -1.01 -12.65 -10.36
C ASP A 104 -1.53 -11.47 -11.21
N GLY A 105 -2.49 -10.71 -10.70
CA GLY A 105 -3.02 -9.48 -11.30
C GLY A 105 -3.15 -8.37 -10.27
N GLY A 106 -2.79 -7.14 -10.61
CA GLY A 106 -2.83 -6.03 -9.66
C GLY A 106 -2.70 -4.65 -10.32
N CYS A 107 -2.97 -3.62 -9.54
CA CYS A 107 -2.89 -2.24 -9.98
C CYS A 107 -1.43 -1.74 -10.05
N PRO A 108 -1.16 -0.64 -10.79
CA PRO A 108 0.14 0.00 -10.76
C PRO A 108 0.46 0.57 -9.38
N LEU A 109 1.70 0.38 -8.94
CA LEU A 109 2.19 0.86 -7.65
C LEU A 109 3.36 1.82 -7.79
N ILE A 110 3.44 2.75 -6.84
CA ILE A 110 4.64 3.50 -6.53
C ILE A 110 5.05 3.10 -5.12
N VAL A 111 6.26 2.58 -4.98
CA VAL A 111 6.85 2.22 -3.69
C VAL A 111 7.98 3.19 -3.41
N GLY A 112 7.87 3.96 -2.32
CA GLY A 112 8.85 4.98 -1.98
C GLY A 112 9.47 4.78 -0.60
N PHE A 113 10.70 5.23 -0.43
CA PHE A 113 11.36 5.32 0.88
C PHE A 113 12.49 6.36 0.85
N GLY A 114 12.92 6.83 2.02
CA GLY A 114 14.03 7.76 2.15
C GLY A 114 15.38 7.06 2.19
N SER A 115 16.40 7.63 1.53
CA SER A 115 17.75 7.05 1.50
C SER A 115 18.45 7.02 2.88
N LEU A 116 18.00 7.85 3.83
CA LEU A 116 18.49 7.90 5.22
C LEU A 116 17.59 7.14 6.20
N GLU A 117 16.66 6.32 5.72
CA GLU A 117 15.91 5.40 6.58
C GLU A 117 16.78 4.21 7.02
N THR A 118 16.32 3.47 8.01
CA THR A 118 17.02 2.25 8.44
C THR A 118 17.14 1.24 7.30
N ASP A 119 18.16 0.43 7.35
CA ASP A 119 18.40 -0.61 6.34
C ASP A 119 17.18 -1.49 6.12
N GLU A 120 16.44 -1.77 7.18
CA GLU A 120 15.25 -2.62 7.12
C GLU A 120 14.10 -1.97 6.32
N PHE A 121 13.79 -0.69 6.52
CA PHE A 121 12.78 -0.01 5.69
C PHE A 121 13.17 0.01 4.22
N ARG A 122 14.46 0.30 3.94
CA ARG A 122 14.99 0.31 2.57
C ARG A 122 14.95 -1.08 1.93
N ARG A 123 15.35 -2.13 2.70
CA ARG A 123 15.28 -3.52 2.26
C ARG A 123 13.86 -3.92 1.91
N GLN A 124 12.91 -3.68 2.80
CA GLN A 124 11.52 -4.05 2.60
C GLN A 124 10.89 -3.35 1.39
N GLY A 125 11.15 -2.05 1.22
CA GLY A 125 10.67 -1.30 0.05
C GLY A 125 11.19 -1.90 -1.27
N ARG A 126 12.50 -2.17 -1.35
CA ARG A 126 13.10 -2.80 -2.54
C ARG A 126 12.59 -4.21 -2.79
N THR A 127 12.48 -5.03 -1.73
CA THR A 127 12.03 -6.43 -1.86
C THR A 127 10.58 -6.49 -2.33
N PHE A 128 9.69 -5.67 -1.75
CA PHE A 128 8.28 -5.66 -2.15
C PHE A 128 8.09 -5.17 -3.59
N ALA A 129 8.77 -4.07 -3.96
CA ALA A 129 8.71 -3.57 -5.34
C ALA A 129 9.23 -4.58 -6.36
N ALA A 130 10.34 -5.26 -6.04
CA ALA A 130 10.92 -6.31 -6.89
C ALA A 130 9.98 -7.52 -7.02
N ALA A 131 9.35 -7.94 -5.92
CA ALA A 131 8.40 -9.05 -5.93
C ALA A 131 7.14 -8.72 -6.74
N TRP A 132 6.62 -7.48 -6.63
CA TRP A 132 5.50 -7.00 -7.44
C TRP A 132 5.84 -7.00 -8.93
N ALA A 133 6.98 -6.40 -9.30
CA ALA A 133 7.46 -6.37 -10.68
C ALA A 133 7.77 -7.78 -11.23
N GLY A 134 8.25 -8.68 -10.37
CA GLY A 134 8.51 -10.09 -10.72
C GLY A 134 7.28 -10.89 -11.13
N ARG A 135 6.07 -10.42 -10.77
CA ARG A 135 4.79 -10.93 -11.28
C ARG A 135 4.35 -10.27 -12.60
N GLY A 136 5.18 -9.45 -13.21
CA GLY A 136 4.83 -8.70 -14.42
C GLY A 136 3.92 -7.49 -14.15
N LEU A 137 3.73 -7.10 -12.87
CA LEU A 137 2.89 -5.98 -12.48
C LEU A 137 3.68 -4.66 -12.50
N SER A 138 3.01 -3.57 -12.86
CA SER A 138 3.65 -2.24 -12.92
C SER A 138 4.01 -1.75 -11.51
N CYS A 139 5.30 -1.46 -11.29
CA CYS A 139 5.78 -0.88 -10.04
C CYS A 139 6.94 0.09 -10.32
N GLN A 140 6.79 1.31 -9.81
CA GLN A 140 7.88 2.28 -9.80
C GLN A 140 8.46 2.35 -8.38
N LEU A 141 9.78 2.08 -8.26
CA LEU A 141 10.51 2.27 -7.02
C LEU A 141 11.14 3.66 -6.99
N VAL A 142 10.93 4.41 -5.90
CA VAL A 142 11.44 5.78 -5.71
C VAL A 142 12.23 5.86 -4.40
N GLU A 143 13.54 6.07 -4.51
CA GLU A 143 14.40 6.35 -3.36
C GLU A 143 14.62 7.85 -3.24
N MET A 144 14.10 8.45 -2.17
CA MET A 144 14.16 9.89 -1.92
C MET A 144 15.50 10.25 -1.26
N ALA A 145 16.38 10.89 -2.03
CA ALA A 145 17.72 11.26 -1.57
C ALA A 145 17.66 12.22 -0.37
N GLY A 146 18.45 11.94 0.67
CA GLY A 146 18.54 12.78 1.87
C GLY A 146 17.30 12.77 2.77
N ARG A 147 16.32 11.92 2.50
CA ARG A 147 15.12 11.81 3.35
C ARG A 147 15.26 10.67 4.36
N HIS A 148 14.88 10.95 5.60
CA HIS A 148 14.66 9.96 6.65
C HIS A 148 13.15 9.74 6.86
N HIS A 149 12.80 8.77 7.70
CA HIS A 149 11.42 8.30 7.90
C HIS A 149 10.38 9.41 8.18
N PHE A 150 10.77 10.51 8.80
CA PHE A 150 9.87 11.62 9.10
C PHE A 150 9.92 12.74 8.06
N SER A 151 11.11 13.07 7.52
CA SER A 151 11.25 14.15 6.55
C SER A 151 10.61 13.86 5.20
N ILE A 152 10.45 12.58 4.82
CA ILE A 152 9.75 12.16 3.60
C ILE A 152 8.26 12.58 3.58
N ASN A 153 7.68 12.94 4.72
CA ASN A 153 6.31 13.46 4.78
C ASN A 153 6.14 14.76 3.97
N ALA A 154 7.18 15.58 3.90
CA ALA A 154 7.13 16.81 3.09
C ALA A 154 6.93 16.49 1.61
N ASP A 155 7.61 15.43 1.12
CA ASP A 155 7.52 15.01 -0.28
C ASP A 155 6.16 14.37 -0.62
N MET A 156 5.49 13.77 0.36
CA MET A 156 4.12 13.26 0.19
C MET A 156 3.08 14.40 0.10
N ASN A 157 3.41 15.59 0.56
CA ASN A 157 2.57 16.79 0.47
C ASN A 157 2.90 17.68 -0.73
N ASP A 158 3.88 17.28 -1.55
CA ASP A 158 4.28 18.03 -2.74
C ASP A 158 3.70 17.37 -4.01
N PRO A 159 2.65 17.95 -4.61
CA PRO A 159 2.05 17.42 -5.85
C PRO A 159 3.02 17.41 -7.03
N GLY A 160 4.05 18.28 -7.02
CA GLY A 160 5.09 18.38 -8.04
C GLY A 160 6.30 17.48 -7.77
N GLY A 161 6.35 16.82 -6.63
CA GLY A 161 7.47 15.98 -6.19
C GLY A 161 7.52 14.59 -6.83
N ASP A 162 8.69 13.96 -6.70
CA ASP A 162 9.00 12.66 -7.34
C ASP A 162 8.14 11.50 -6.83
N LEU A 163 7.58 11.60 -5.63
CA LEU A 163 6.67 10.59 -5.06
C LEU A 163 5.24 10.76 -5.58
N VAL A 164 4.73 11.98 -5.57
CA VAL A 164 3.30 12.25 -5.80
C VAL A 164 2.98 12.44 -7.27
N THR A 165 3.86 13.08 -8.04
CA THR A 165 3.65 13.30 -9.48
C THR A 165 3.32 12.02 -10.26
N PRO A 166 4.07 10.91 -10.15
CA PRO A 166 3.74 9.68 -10.86
C PRO A 166 2.41 9.07 -10.36
N PHE A 167 2.07 9.21 -9.09
CA PHE A 167 0.80 8.75 -8.55
C PHE A 167 -0.38 9.55 -9.12
N LEU A 168 -0.27 10.88 -9.20
CA LEU A 168 -1.29 11.72 -9.82
C LEU A 168 -1.47 11.43 -11.32
N LYS A 169 -0.40 11.05 -12.03
CA LYS A 169 -0.50 10.58 -13.41
C LYS A 169 -1.34 9.30 -13.52
N HIS A 170 -1.15 8.33 -12.62
CA HIS A 170 -1.99 7.13 -12.58
C HIS A 170 -3.47 7.48 -12.35
N ILE A 171 -3.75 8.42 -11.43
CA ILE A 171 -5.11 8.89 -11.17
C ILE A 171 -5.72 9.54 -12.43
N SER A 172 -4.95 10.34 -13.16
CA SER A 172 -5.43 11.06 -14.36
C SER A 172 -5.71 10.09 -15.53
N VAL A 173 -4.83 9.13 -15.78
CA VAL A 173 -4.98 8.15 -16.88
C VAL A 173 -6.18 7.24 -16.65
N ALA A 174 -6.44 6.81 -15.42
CA ALA A 174 -7.62 6.02 -15.08
C ALA A 174 -8.95 6.75 -15.38
N GLY A 175 -8.94 8.09 -15.53
CA GLY A 175 -10.11 8.90 -15.88
C GLY A 175 -10.38 9.04 -17.38
N THR A 176 -9.42 8.67 -18.24
CA THR A 176 -9.56 8.82 -19.71
C THR A 176 -9.96 7.52 -20.41
N ALA A 177 -10.09 6.41 -19.68
CA ALA A 177 -10.45 5.11 -20.26
C ALA A 177 -11.96 4.87 -20.38
N VAL A 178 -12.80 5.89 -20.13
CA VAL A 178 -14.27 5.82 -20.25
C VAL A 178 -14.71 6.92 -21.22
N SER A 179 -14.61 6.63 -22.50
CA SER A 179 -15.32 7.34 -23.58
C SER A 179 -15.75 6.37 -24.64
#